data_2524cbfec687a3d1320d116d8f758362
#
_entry.id   2524cbfec687a3d1320d116d8f758362
#
_cell.length_a   1.000
_cell.length_b   1.000
_cell.length_c   1.000
_cell.angle_alpha   90.00
_cell.angle_beta   90.00
_cell.angle_gamma   90.00
#
_symmetry.space_group_name_H-M   'P 1'
#
loop_
_entity.id
_entity.type
_entity.pdbx_description
1 polymer ?
#
loop_
_entity_poly.entity_id
_entity_poly.type
_entity_poly.pdbx_seq_one_letter_code
_entity_poly.pdbx_strand_id
1 'polypeptide(L)'
;MHRLTPWQDWSKYVDAALGADPDADPGARATPMPTLPAPRGPGKGASVAARKEFNRQLSDQMTELSQWWLRRMVTAQQPIHEKLTLLWHNHFATSAQKVRFAAYMAAQNQKLRSLSLGDFHTLAYAMLTDAAMMHWLDAQTNTAKAPNENLAREFMELFTLGHGNGYTEDDVRQGARALTGWVIRPTGQTMVVPKRHDRTAKTIFGVTGNFDASGFCDTGWPSRNRRNTSPDGCGSSWRPIPNRRRRRSTALSPRTAATATCGR
;
A
#
# COMPACT_ATOMS: atom_id res chain seq x y z
N MET A 1 8.94 27.60 -27.35
CA MET A 1 8.25 28.05 -26.12
C MET A 1 6.75 28.06 -26.40
N HIS A 2 6.01 26.98 -26.12
CA HIS A 2 4.57 26.95 -26.17
C HIS A 2 4.02 27.63 -24.92
N ARG A 3 3.32 28.78 -25.11
CA ARG A 3 2.56 29.41 -24.04
C ARG A 3 1.36 28.50 -23.73
N LEU A 4 1.38 27.87 -22.55
CA LEU A 4 0.20 27.23 -22.00
C LEU A 4 -0.84 28.31 -21.69
N THR A 5 -1.96 28.29 -22.41
CA THR A 5 -3.12 29.10 -22.05
C THR A 5 -3.73 28.54 -20.77
N PRO A 6 -3.99 29.36 -19.74
CA PRO A 6 -4.30 28.86 -18.42
C PRO A 6 -5.71 28.26 -18.37
N TRP A 7 -5.86 27.08 -17.75
CA TRP A 7 -7.09 26.47 -17.27
C TRP A 7 -7.86 25.50 -18.18
N GLN A 8 -8.01 25.73 -19.50
CA GLN A 8 -8.74 24.79 -20.39
C GLN A 8 -7.91 23.59 -20.81
N ASP A 9 -6.58 23.72 -20.85
CA ASP A 9 -5.66 22.62 -21.23
C ASP A 9 -5.23 21.76 -20.04
N TRP A 10 -5.39 22.25 -18.80
CA TRP A 10 -4.95 21.52 -17.60
C TRP A 10 -5.73 20.24 -17.38
N SER A 11 -7.06 20.27 -17.53
CA SER A 11 -7.91 19.07 -17.40
C SER A 11 -7.49 18.00 -18.42
N LYS A 12 -7.35 18.38 -19.68
CA LYS A 12 -6.90 17.48 -20.75
C LYS A 12 -5.50 16.90 -20.48
N TYR A 13 -4.59 17.73 -19.97
CA TYR A 13 -3.26 17.28 -19.61
C TYR A 13 -3.30 16.24 -18.47
N VAL A 14 -4.09 16.51 -17.44
CA VAL A 14 -4.26 15.58 -16.30
C VAL A 14 -4.91 14.28 -16.76
N ASP A 15 -5.98 14.36 -17.55
CA ASP A 15 -6.69 13.18 -18.07
C ASP A 15 -5.76 12.33 -18.96
N ALA A 16 -4.98 12.97 -19.82
CA ALA A 16 -4.01 12.27 -20.67
C ALA A 16 -2.87 11.65 -19.84
N ALA A 17 -2.37 12.37 -18.83
CA ALA A 17 -1.30 11.87 -17.97
C ALA A 17 -1.76 10.71 -17.07
N LEU A 18 -3.00 10.75 -16.57
CA LEU A 18 -3.58 9.69 -15.74
C LEU A 18 -4.05 8.50 -16.58
N GLY A 19 -4.48 8.72 -17.81
CA GLY A 19 -4.93 7.65 -18.72
C GLY A 19 -3.80 6.93 -19.46
N ALA A 20 -2.55 7.41 -19.35
CA ALA A 20 -1.42 6.82 -20.04
C ALA A 20 -0.99 5.50 -19.39
N ASP A 21 -0.61 4.53 -20.22
CA ASP A 21 0.04 3.30 -19.74
C ASP A 21 1.46 3.62 -19.25
N PRO A 22 1.80 3.37 -17.96
CA PRO A 22 3.11 3.65 -17.41
C PRO A 22 4.24 2.86 -18.07
N ASP A 23 3.94 1.72 -18.69
CA ASP A 23 4.92 0.89 -19.38
C ASP A 23 5.06 1.27 -20.86
N ALA A 24 4.14 2.08 -21.39
CA ALA A 24 4.26 2.69 -22.74
C ALA A 24 5.14 3.95 -22.75
N ASP A 25 5.45 4.54 -21.59
CA ASP A 25 6.33 5.71 -21.47
C ASP A 25 7.72 5.43 -22.07
N PRO A 26 8.25 6.30 -22.98
CA PRO A 26 9.54 6.08 -23.61
C PRO A 26 10.71 5.97 -22.62
N GLY A 27 10.69 6.75 -21.52
CA GLY A 27 11.69 6.67 -20.46
C GLY A 27 11.60 5.34 -19.70
N ALA A 28 10.37 4.83 -19.46
CA ALA A 28 10.14 3.53 -18.86
C ALA A 28 10.68 2.39 -19.73
N ARG A 29 10.45 2.45 -21.06
CA ARG A 29 10.99 1.48 -22.03
C ARG A 29 12.51 1.50 -22.12
N ALA A 30 13.12 2.68 -21.96
CA ALA A 30 14.57 2.84 -21.91
C ALA A 30 15.20 2.32 -20.62
N THR A 31 14.40 2.07 -19.57
CA THR A 31 14.83 1.58 -18.27
C THR A 31 14.07 0.31 -17.88
N PRO A 32 14.25 -0.81 -18.60
CA PRO A 32 13.57 -2.06 -18.28
C PRO A 32 13.95 -2.55 -16.87
N MET A 33 13.02 -3.21 -16.20
CA MET A 33 13.29 -3.78 -14.87
C MET A 33 14.37 -4.86 -14.98
N PRO A 34 15.38 -4.85 -14.09
CA PRO A 34 16.41 -5.88 -14.10
C PRO A 34 15.82 -7.26 -13.77
N THR A 35 16.47 -8.30 -14.28
CA THR A 35 16.12 -9.68 -13.94
C THR A 35 16.65 -9.98 -12.55
N LEU A 36 15.75 -10.08 -11.59
CA LEU A 36 16.06 -10.33 -10.17
C LEU A 36 15.58 -11.73 -9.77
N PRO A 37 16.44 -12.76 -9.88
CA PRO A 37 16.05 -14.11 -9.49
C PRO A 37 15.77 -14.16 -8.00
N ALA A 38 14.74 -14.92 -7.60
CA ALA A 38 14.50 -15.21 -6.19
C ALA A 38 15.71 -16.00 -5.66
N PRO A 39 16.43 -15.48 -4.67
CA PRO A 39 17.66 -16.09 -4.22
C PRO A 39 17.37 -17.40 -3.49
N ARG A 40 18.07 -18.44 -3.85
CA ARG A 40 18.07 -19.69 -3.11
C ARG A 40 19.09 -19.57 -1.97
N GLY A 41 18.59 -19.54 -0.74
CA GLY A 41 19.47 -19.50 0.43
C GLY A 41 20.42 -20.69 0.48
N PRO A 42 21.60 -20.51 1.08
CA PRO A 42 22.53 -21.59 1.32
C PRO A 42 21.87 -22.65 2.20
N GLY A 43 22.01 -23.93 1.84
CA GLY A 43 21.41 -25.04 2.56
C GLY A 43 21.82 -25.13 4.03
N LYS A 44 21.11 -25.97 4.79
CA LYS A 44 21.49 -26.28 6.18
C LYS A 44 22.93 -26.84 6.19
N GLY A 45 23.81 -26.26 7.01
CA GLY A 45 25.23 -26.66 7.10
C GLY A 45 26.16 -25.94 6.11
N ALA A 46 25.68 -24.95 5.34
CA ALA A 46 26.51 -24.18 4.45
C ALA A 46 27.69 -23.49 5.20
N SER A 47 28.83 -23.40 4.51
CA SER A 47 30.02 -22.73 5.05
C SER A 47 29.80 -21.25 5.30
N VAL A 48 30.65 -20.65 6.14
CA VAL A 48 30.63 -19.19 6.39
C VAL A 48 30.85 -18.42 5.09
N ALA A 49 31.73 -18.90 4.21
CA ALA A 49 31.98 -18.30 2.90
C ALA A 49 30.71 -18.31 2.01
N ALA A 50 30.00 -19.42 1.94
CA ALA A 50 28.74 -19.52 1.17
C ALA A 50 27.65 -18.59 1.72
N ARG A 51 27.55 -18.42 3.04
CA ARG A 51 26.61 -17.48 3.66
C ARG A 51 26.99 -16.03 3.36
N LYS A 52 28.30 -15.71 3.42
CA LYS A 52 28.80 -14.38 3.10
C LYS A 52 28.52 -14.02 1.63
N GLU A 53 28.77 -14.95 0.72
CA GLU A 53 28.49 -14.76 -0.71
C GLU A 53 26.99 -14.58 -0.98
N PHE A 54 26.14 -15.37 -0.36
CA PHE A 54 24.69 -15.21 -0.44
C PHE A 54 24.23 -13.81 0.04
N ASN A 55 24.76 -13.36 1.19
CA ASN A 55 24.43 -12.03 1.70
C ASN A 55 24.91 -10.91 0.78
N ARG A 56 26.08 -11.08 0.13
CA ARG A 56 26.57 -10.15 -0.88
C ARG A 56 25.62 -10.08 -2.08
N GLN A 57 25.21 -11.21 -2.62
CA GLN A 57 24.25 -11.28 -3.74
C GLN A 57 22.93 -10.59 -3.43
N LEU A 58 22.38 -10.77 -2.21
CA LEU A 58 21.17 -10.06 -1.77
C LEU A 58 21.37 -8.54 -1.77
N SER A 59 22.51 -8.06 -1.28
CA SER A 59 22.86 -6.65 -1.24
C SER A 59 23.04 -6.06 -2.64
N ASP A 60 23.74 -6.78 -3.52
CA ASP A 60 24.00 -6.36 -4.89
C ASP A 60 22.70 -6.23 -5.68
N GLN A 61 21.80 -7.23 -5.59
CA GLN A 61 20.49 -7.20 -6.23
C GLN A 61 19.60 -6.05 -5.70
N MET A 62 19.64 -5.77 -4.40
CA MET A 62 18.88 -4.65 -3.82
C MET A 62 19.42 -3.30 -4.28
N THR A 63 20.74 -3.18 -4.41
CA THR A 63 21.38 -1.99 -4.97
C THR A 63 20.99 -1.79 -6.43
N GLU A 64 21.03 -2.85 -7.23
CA GLU A 64 20.62 -2.83 -8.63
C GLU A 64 19.16 -2.39 -8.79
N LEU A 65 18.23 -2.95 -7.99
CA LEU A 65 16.82 -2.56 -7.97
C LEU A 65 16.65 -1.08 -7.62
N SER A 66 17.35 -0.61 -6.58
CA SER A 66 17.26 0.79 -6.13
C SER A 66 17.76 1.75 -7.22
N GLN A 67 18.89 1.43 -7.84
CA GLN A 67 19.44 2.23 -8.95
C GLN A 67 18.53 2.22 -10.17
N TRP A 68 17.92 1.05 -10.48
CA TRP A 68 16.95 0.96 -11.56
C TRP A 68 15.75 1.89 -11.30
N TRP A 69 15.16 1.87 -10.10
CA TRP A 69 13.99 2.70 -9.81
C TRP A 69 14.31 4.18 -9.83
N LEU A 70 15.48 4.59 -9.30
CA LEU A 70 15.95 5.97 -9.40
C LEU A 70 16.10 6.40 -10.86
N ARG A 71 16.75 5.58 -11.71
CA ARG A 71 16.86 5.88 -13.14
C ARG A 71 15.49 5.99 -13.79
N ARG A 72 14.56 5.08 -13.52
CA ARG A 72 13.20 5.12 -14.06
C ARG A 72 12.47 6.41 -13.66
N MET A 73 12.54 6.82 -12.40
CA MET A 73 11.93 8.07 -11.92
C MET A 73 12.48 9.31 -12.64
N VAL A 74 13.78 9.33 -12.99
CA VAL A 74 14.42 10.47 -13.67
C VAL A 74 14.14 10.46 -15.17
N THR A 75 14.03 9.31 -15.80
CA THR A 75 13.88 9.18 -17.26
C THR A 75 12.43 9.17 -17.71
N ALA A 76 11.47 8.89 -16.83
CA ALA A 76 10.05 8.88 -17.17
C ALA A 76 9.60 10.24 -17.71
N GLN A 77 9.02 10.24 -18.93
CA GLN A 77 8.50 11.46 -19.56
C GLN A 77 7.14 11.86 -18.97
N GLN A 78 6.41 10.90 -18.40
CA GLN A 78 5.16 11.11 -17.67
C GLN A 78 5.37 10.75 -16.20
N PRO A 79 5.89 11.66 -15.38
CA PRO A 79 6.34 11.36 -14.02
C PRO A 79 5.22 11.08 -13.03
N ILE A 80 3.95 11.23 -13.41
CA ILE A 80 2.80 11.05 -12.52
C ILE A 80 2.74 9.62 -11.97
N HIS A 81 2.96 8.62 -12.81
CA HIS A 81 2.91 7.21 -12.40
C HIS A 81 4.03 6.86 -11.40
N GLU A 82 5.23 7.37 -11.62
CA GLU A 82 6.34 7.15 -10.67
C GLU A 82 6.12 7.89 -9.35
N LYS A 83 5.53 9.11 -9.39
CA LYS A 83 5.14 9.85 -8.17
C LYS A 83 4.04 9.12 -7.39
N LEU A 84 3.05 8.55 -8.07
CA LEU A 84 2.01 7.75 -7.42
C LEU A 84 2.57 6.43 -6.88
N THR A 85 3.46 5.78 -7.62
CA THR A 85 4.17 4.59 -7.12
C THR A 85 4.94 4.89 -5.84
N LEU A 86 5.65 6.01 -5.79
CA LEU A 86 6.37 6.45 -4.59
C LEU A 86 5.43 6.80 -3.44
N LEU A 87 4.31 7.47 -3.73
CA LEU A 87 3.27 7.77 -2.73
C LEU A 87 2.73 6.50 -2.08
N TRP A 88 2.37 5.51 -2.89
CA TRP A 88 1.86 4.23 -2.39
C TRP A 88 2.93 3.39 -1.72
N HIS A 89 4.17 3.45 -2.19
CA HIS A 89 5.30 2.80 -1.52
C HIS A 89 5.55 3.38 -0.12
N ASN A 90 5.38 4.69 0.05
CA ASN A 90 5.48 5.34 1.37
C ASN A 90 4.26 5.05 2.26
N HIS A 91 3.07 4.91 1.67
CA HIS A 91 1.86 4.56 2.41
C HIS A 91 1.89 3.11 2.91
N PHE A 92 2.21 2.15 2.03
CA PHE A 92 2.39 0.73 2.35
C PHE A 92 3.86 0.43 2.67
N ALA A 93 4.41 1.18 3.60
CA ALA A 93 5.84 1.15 3.90
C ALA A 93 6.36 -0.25 4.22
N THR A 94 7.33 -0.70 3.43
CA THR A 94 8.10 -1.92 3.64
C THR A 94 9.59 -1.61 3.60
N SER A 95 10.37 -2.24 4.48
CA SER A 95 11.81 -1.99 4.53
C SER A 95 12.61 -3.04 3.76
N ALA A 96 13.34 -2.60 2.76
CA ALA A 96 14.31 -3.42 2.04
C ALA A 96 15.39 -4.02 2.95
N GLN A 97 15.69 -3.38 4.08
CA GLN A 97 16.66 -3.88 5.06
C GLN A 97 16.18 -5.17 5.76
N LYS A 98 14.88 -5.30 6.05
CA LYS A 98 14.30 -6.52 6.63
C LYS A 98 13.90 -7.52 5.54
N VAL A 99 13.26 -7.07 4.47
CA VAL A 99 12.80 -7.96 3.38
C VAL A 99 13.97 -8.62 2.67
N ARG A 100 15.03 -7.86 2.35
CA ARG A 100 16.30 -8.30 1.74
C ARG A 100 16.20 -8.96 0.36
N PHE A 101 15.03 -9.40 -0.07
CA PHE A 101 14.80 -10.06 -1.37
C PHE A 101 14.36 -9.02 -2.40
N ALA A 102 15.29 -8.63 -3.28
CA ALA A 102 15.02 -7.63 -4.32
C ALA A 102 13.88 -8.07 -5.25
N ALA A 103 13.74 -9.36 -5.53
CA ALA A 103 12.63 -9.88 -6.33
C ALA A 103 11.25 -9.58 -5.70
N TYR A 104 11.11 -9.65 -4.37
CA TYR A 104 9.85 -9.34 -3.68
C TYR A 104 9.57 -7.84 -3.72
N MET A 105 10.58 -7.01 -3.48
CA MET A 105 10.46 -5.55 -3.54
C MET A 105 10.16 -5.06 -4.96
N ALA A 106 10.74 -5.69 -5.98
CA ALA A 106 10.47 -5.40 -7.39
C ALA A 106 9.02 -5.74 -7.78
N ALA A 107 8.54 -6.92 -7.37
CA ALA A 107 7.15 -7.34 -7.59
C ALA A 107 6.16 -6.40 -6.88
N GLN A 108 6.46 -5.97 -5.65
CA GLN A 108 5.66 -4.97 -4.93
C GLN A 108 5.66 -3.62 -5.66
N ASN A 109 6.82 -3.12 -6.08
CA ASN A 109 6.94 -1.87 -6.82
C ASN A 109 6.11 -1.87 -8.11
N GLN A 110 6.18 -2.97 -8.88
CA GLN A 110 5.37 -3.12 -10.09
C GLN A 110 3.86 -3.18 -9.78
N LYS A 111 3.47 -3.86 -8.72
CA LYS A 111 2.08 -3.95 -8.27
C LYS A 111 1.54 -2.58 -7.84
N LEU A 112 2.32 -1.82 -7.08
CA LEU A 112 1.97 -0.46 -6.69
C LEU A 112 1.81 0.45 -7.91
N ARG A 113 2.68 0.32 -8.93
CA ARG A 113 2.61 1.10 -10.16
C ARG A 113 1.36 0.77 -10.96
N SER A 114 1.08 -0.51 -11.19
CA SER A 114 -0.06 -0.95 -12.00
C SER A 114 -1.41 -0.64 -11.36
N LEU A 115 -1.48 -0.56 -10.02
CA LEU A 115 -2.70 -0.29 -9.26
C LEU A 115 -2.79 1.17 -8.75
N SER A 116 -1.81 2.02 -9.07
CA SER A 116 -1.66 3.35 -8.48
C SER A 116 -2.84 4.29 -8.69
N LEU A 117 -3.57 4.13 -9.79
CA LEU A 117 -4.74 4.92 -10.18
C LEU A 117 -6.06 4.15 -10.04
N GLY A 118 -5.98 2.90 -9.62
CA GLY A 118 -7.13 2.02 -9.48
C GLY A 118 -7.92 2.28 -8.20
N ASP A 119 -8.80 1.33 -7.93
CA ASP A 119 -9.57 1.29 -6.69
C ASP A 119 -8.67 0.97 -5.50
N PHE A 120 -8.82 1.73 -4.42
CA PHE A 120 -8.00 1.56 -3.21
C PHE A 120 -8.22 0.20 -2.53
N HIS A 121 -9.44 -0.34 -2.55
CA HIS A 121 -9.72 -1.66 -2.00
C HIS A 121 -8.90 -2.75 -2.72
N THR A 122 -8.87 -2.69 -4.05
CA THR A 122 -8.04 -3.59 -4.88
C THR A 122 -6.57 -3.46 -4.55
N LEU A 123 -6.06 -2.22 -4.39
CA LEU A 123 -4.68 -1.96 -4.00
C LEU A 123 -4.38 -2.49 -2.59
N ALA A 124 -5.26 -2.22 -1.62
CA ALA A 124 -5.11 -2.68 -0.24
C ALA A 124 -5.09 -4.21 -0.14
N TYR A 125 -6.01 -4.90 -0.84
CA TYR A 125 -6.01 -6.36 -0.90
C TYR A 125 -4.73 -6.91 -1.55
N ALA A 126 -4.27 -6.27 -2.64
CA ALA A 126 -3.04 -6.66 -3.31
C ALA A 126 -1.80 -6.50 -2.40
N MET A 127 -1.79 -5.50 -1.51
CA MET A 127 -0.72 -5.32 -0.52
C MET A 127 -0.86 -6.28 0.67
N LEU A 128 -2.08 -6.56 1.11
CA LEU A 128 -2.36 -7.53 2.18
C LEU A 128 -1.80 -8.92 1.87
N THR A 129 -1.80 -9.29 0.58
CA THR A 129 -1.32 -10.59 0.09
C THR A 129 0.03 -10.52 -0.62
N ASP A 130 0.74 -9.40 -0.49
CA ASP A 130 2.03 -9.15 -1.13
C ASP A 130 3.19 -9.86 -0.41
N ALA A 131 4.14 -10.44 -1.16
CA ALA A 131 5.25 -11.19 -0.57
C ALA A 131 6.21 -10.32 0.26
N ALA A 132 6.52 -9.10 -0.19
CA ALA A 132 7.38 -8.18 0.56
C ALA A 132 6.68 -7.72 1.85
N MET A 133 5.39 -7.38 1.78
CA MET A 133 4.58 -7.00 2.94
C MET A 133 4.46 -8.15 3.94
N MET A 134 4.14 -9.35 3.47
CA MET A 134 4.05 -10.55 4.31
C MET A 134 5.39 -10.88 4.99
N HIS A 135 6.50 -10.67 4.30
CA HIS A 135 7.83 -10.86 4.87
C HIS A 135 8.15 -9.76 5.90
N TRP A 136 7.80 -8.52 5.59
CA TRP A 136 8.00 -7.36 6.47
C TRP A 136 7.28 -7.50 7.81
N LEU A 137 6.03 -7.98 7.79
CA LEU A 137 5.15 -8.10 8.95
C LEU A 137 5.05 -9.54 9.50
N ASP A 138 5.98 -10.43 9.11
CA ASP A 138 6.09 -11.82 9.59
C ASP A 138 4.80 -12.66 9.41
N ALA A 139 3.96 -12.30 8.44
CA ALA A 139 2.66 -12.94 8.19
C ALA A 139 2.78 -14.43 7.79
N GLN A 140 3.92 -14.85 7.27
CA GLN A 140 4.19 -16.26 6.95
C GLN A 140 4.25 -17.16 8.20
N THR A 141 4.40 -16.60 9.40
CA THR A 141 4.33 -17.32 10.67
C THR A 141 2.91 -17.45 11.20
N ASN A 142 1.94 -16.70 10.62
CA ASN A 142 0.55 -16.66 11.04
C ASN A 142 -0.18 -17.97 10.70
N THR A 143 -0.60 -18.73 11.71
CA THR A 143 -1.27 -20.03 11.55
C THR A 143 -2.48 -20.14 12.46
N ALA A 144 -3.43 -21.02 12.13
CA ALA A 144 -4.60 -21.28 12.97
C ALA A 144 -4.26 -21.68 14.42
N LYS A 145 -3.09 -22.33 14.64
CA LYS A 145 -2.62 -22.71 15.98
C LYS A 145 -1.90 -21.59 16.74
N ALA A 146 -1.31 -20.66 16.00
CA ALA A 146 -0.55 -19.54 16.55
C ALA A 146 -0.79 -18.30 15.67
N PRO A 147 -1.93 -17.61 15.85
CA PRO A 147 -2.21 -16.39 15.11
C PRO A 147 -1.18 -15.29 15.41
N ASN A 148 -0.73 -14.60 14.35
CA ASN A 148 0.17 -13.45 14.43
C ASN A 148 -0.61 -12.20 14.01
N GLU A 149 -0.75 -11.25 14.91
CA GLU A 149 -1.59 -10.07 14.74
C GLU A 149 -0.94 -8.96 13.91
N ASN A 150 0.37 -9.03 13.69
CA ASN A 150 1.15 -7.90 13.19
C ASN A 150 0.59 -7.35 11.85
N LEU A 151 0.39 -8.21 10.85
CA LEU A 151 -0.17 -7.77 9.57
C LEU A 151 -1.60 -7.22 9.71
N ALA A 152 -2.45 -7.85 10.52
CA ALA A 152 -3.83 -7.38 10.71
C ALA A 152 -3.86 -6.02 11.41
N ARG A 153 -3.02 -5.83 12.43
CA ARG A 153 -2.90 -4.58 13.17
C ARG A 153 -2.44 -3.44 12.28
N GLU A 154 -1.32 -3.62 11.58
CA GLU A 154 -0.77 -2.60 10.68
C GLU A 154 -1.71 -2.28 9.52
N PHE A 155 -2.43 -3.29 9.03
CA PHE A 155 -3.43 -3.08 7.98
C PHE A 155 -4.56 -2.15 8.45
N MET A 156 -5.08 -2.36 9.66
CA MET A 156 -6.12 -1.51 10.22
C MET A 156 -5.57 -0.14 10.63
N GLU A 157 -4.43 -0.12 11.31
CA GLU A 157 -3.90 1.07 11.97
C GLU A 157 -3.16 2.02 11.04
N LEU A 158 -2.29 1.51 10.17
CA LEU A 158 -1.44 2.34 9.32
C LEU A 158 -1.96 2.44 7.89
N PHE A 159 -2.52 1.36 7.35
CA PHE A 159 -2.79 1.30 5.92
C PHE A 159 -4.21 1.64 5.54
N THR A 160 -5.19 1.52 6.45
CA THR A 160 -6.61 1.72 6.10
C THR A 160 -7.37 2.67 7.02
N LEU A 161 -7.58 2.33 8.29
CA LEU A 161 -8.48 3.07 9.19
C LEU A 161 -7.81 4.23 9.89
N GLY A 162 -6.54 4.09 10.24
CA GLY A 162 -5.82 5.01 11.11
C GLY A 162 -5.91 4.61 12.58
N HIS A 163 -4.91 5.01 13.38
CA HIS A 163 -4.80 4.65 14.78
C HIS A 163 -6.04 5.06 15.60
N GLY A 164 -6.61 4.11 16.35
CA GLY A 164 -7.76 4.34 17.22
C GLY A 164 -9.09 4.63 16.49
N ASN A 165 -9.18 4.41 15.18
CA ASN A 165 -10.36 4.76 14.38
C ASN A 165 -11.32 3.58 14.17
N GLY A 166 -12.10 3.25 15.21
CA GLY A 166 -13.30 2.39 15.06
C GLY A 166 -13.03 0.90 14.93
N TYR A 167 -11.85 0.42 15.31
CA TYR A 167 -11.55 -1.00 15.52
C TYR A 167 -11.17 -1.25 16.98
N THR A 168 -11.34 -2.48 17.42
CA THR A 168 -11.00 -2.98 18.74
C THR A 168 -9.81 -3.95 18.66
N GLU A 169 -9.19 -4.24 19.80
CA GLU A 169 -8.17 -5.29 19.91
C GLU A 169 -8.74 -6.66 19.53
N ASP A 170 -10.05 -6.88 19.72
CA ASP A 170 -10.70 -8.12 19.25
C ASP A 170 -10.79 -8.17 17.74
N ASP A 171 -11.13 -7.06 17.06
CA ASP A 171 -11.12 -6.98 15.60
C ASP A 171 -9.75 -7.32 15.04
N VAL A 172 -8.66 -6.84 15.68
CA VAL A 172 -7.28 -7.18 15.28
C VAL A 172 -7.02 -8.68 15.41
N ARG A 173 -7.41 -9.29 16.55
CA ARG A 173 -7.27 -10.75 16.75
C ARG A 173 -8.06 -11.57 15.73
N GLN A 174 -9.30 -11.16 15.47
CA GLN A 174 -10.15 -11.83 14.48
C GLN A 174 -9.62 -11.63 13.05
N GLY A 175 -9.10 -10.44 12.73
CA GLY A 175 -8.40 -10.16 11.48
C GLY A 175 -7.17 -11.03 11.30
N ALA A 176 -6.36 -11.20 12.35
CA ALA A 176 -5.21 -12.10 12.32
C ALA A 176 -5.61 -13.54 12.01
N ARG A 177 -6.73 -14.04 12.58
CA ARG A 177 -7.30 -15.36 12.29
C ARG A 177 -7.73 -15.49 10.82
N ALA A 178 -8.33 -14.44 10.24
CA ALA A 178 -8.72 -14.39 8.84
C ALA A 178 -7.51 -14.46 7.90
N LEU A 179 -6.36 -13.93 8.32
CA LEU A 179 -5.11 -13.89 7.57
C LEU A 179 -4.21 -15.12 7.81
N THR A 180 -4.67 -16.15 8.53
CA THR A 180 -3.87 -17.35 8.78
C THR A 180 -3.62 -18.19 7.53
N GLY A 181 -2.49 -18.88 7.51
CA GLY A 181 -2.20 -19.91 6.49
C GLY A 181 -1.50 -19.41 5.24
N TRP A 182 -1.26 -18.13 5.10
CA TRP A 182 -0.49 -17.58 3.99
C TRP A 182 0.98 -17.97 4.07
N VAL A 183 1.57 -18.31 2.92
CA VAL A 183 2.99 -18.63 2.78
C VAL A 183 3.54 -17.96 1.52
N ILE A 184 4.85 -17.70 1.53
CA ILE A 184 5.60 -17.22 0.38
C ILE A 184 6.35 -18.41 -0.22
N ARG A 185 6.11 -18.70 -1.48
CA ARG A 185 6.85 -19.73 -2.23
C ARG A 185 8.28 -19.26 -2.55
N PRO A 186 9.20 -20.15 -2.84
CA PRO A 186 10.55 -19.79 -3.28
C PRO A 186 10.57 -18.89 -4.53
N THR A 187 9.51 -18.93 -5.32
CA THR A 187 9.32 -18.06 -6.51
C THR A 187 8.89 -16.63 -6.17
N GLY A 188 8.59 -16.32 -4.89
CA GLY A 188 8.00 -15.05 -4.46
C GLY A 188 6.47 -14.98 -4.59
N GLN A 189 5.84 -16.02 -5.13
CA GLN A 189 4.37 -16.10 -5.15
C GLN A 189 3.83 -16.40 -3.76
N THR A 190 2.71 -15.77 -3.42
CA THR A 190 1.98 -16.01 -2.18
C THR A 190 0.81 -16.95 -2.40
N MET A 191 0.52 -17.78 -1.41
CA MET A 191 -0.63 -18.69 -1.44
C MET A 191 -1.09 -19.06 -0.04
N VAL A 192 -2.34 -19.48 0.08
CA VAL A 192 -2.88 -20.05 1.33
C VAL A 192 -2.61 -21.55 1.37
N VAL A 193 -2.11 -22.04 2.50
CA VAL A 193 -2.02 -23.47 2.83
C VAL A 193 -3.23 -23.83 3.68
N PRO A 194 -4.21 -24.58 3.14
CA PRO A 194 -5.52 -24.80 3.80
C PRO A 194 -5.43 -25.43 5.20
N LYS A 195 -4.42 -26.26 5.44
CA LYS A 195 -4.18 -26.92 6.77
C LYS A 195 -3.68 -25.94 7.84
N ARG A 196 -3.20 -24.77 7.44
CA ARG A 196 -2.71 -23.72 8.33
C ARG A 196 -3.72 -22.60 8.54
N HIS A 197 -4.81 -22.57 7.76
CA HIS A 197 -5.84 -21.54 7.80
C HIS A 197 -6.93 -21.88 8.83
N ASP A 198 -7.35 -20.87 9.60
CA ASP A 198 -8.48 -20.95 10.53
C ASP A 198 -9.80 -20.79 9.76
N ARG A 199 -10.58 -21.88 9.67
CA ARG A 199 -11.85 -21.93 8.96
C ARG A 199 -13.07 -21.70 9.84
N THR A 200 -12.88 -21.37 11.11
CA THR A 200 -13.99 -21.10 12.02
C THR A 200 -14.54 -19.68 11.83
N ALA A 201 -15.74 -19.42 12.31
CA ALA A 201 -16.35 -18.10 12.25
C ALA A 201 -15.51 -17.07 13.02
N LYS A 202 -15.48 -15.86 12.52
CA LYS A 202 -14.79 -14.70 13.06
C LYS A 202 -15.75 -13.52 13.10
N THR A 203 -15.68 -12.71 14.14
CA THR A 203 -16.48 -11.47 14.23
C THR A 203 -15.54 -10.28 14.06
N ILE A 204 -15.70 -9.52 12.98
CA ILE A 204 -14.86 -8.37 12.63
C ILE A 204 -15.79 -7.18 12.39
N PHE A 205 -15.58 -6.07 13.11
CA PHE A 205 -16.45 -4.89 13.08
C PHE A 205 -17.93 -5.21 13.31
N GLY A 206 -18.22 -6.17 14.19
CA GLY A 206 -19.57 -6.61 14.50
C GLY A 206 -20.22 -7.52 13.44
N VAL A 207 -19.52 -7.86 12.37
CA VAL A 207 -20.00 -8.79 11.35
C VAL A 207 -19.38 -10.16 11.59
N THR A 208 -20.23 -11.20 11.67
CA THR A 208 -19.78 -12.58 11.89
C THR A 208 -19.83 -13.37 10.58
N GLY A 209 -18.73 -14.05 10.26
CA GLY A 209 -18.62 -14.88 9.07
C GLY A 209 -17.34 -15.71 9.06
N ASN A 210 -17.24 -16.63 8.10
CA ASN A 210 -15.99 -17.37 7.88
C ASN A 210 -15.08 -16.56 6.95
N PHE A 211 -14.49 -15.50 7.50
CA PHE A 211 -13.64 -14.58 6.74
C PHE A 211 -12.26 -15.19 6.47
N ASP A 212 -11.79 -14.97 5.24
CA ASP A 212 -10.42 -15.09 4.76
C ASP A 212 -9.83 -13.67 4.52
N ALA A 213 -8.70 -13.57 3.82
CA ALA A 213 -8.07 -12.29 3.51
C ALA A 213 -8.96 -11.34 2.69
N SER A 214 -9.77 -11.88 1.77
CA SER A 214 -10.73 -11.07 0.99
C SER A 214 -11.83 -10.55 1.90
N GLY A 215 -12.47 -11.44 2.65
CA GLY A 215 -13.52 -11.06 3.59
C GLY A 215 -13.05 -10.09 4.67
N PHE A 216 -11.80 -10.23 5.15
CA PHE A 216 -11.18 -9.28 6.07
C PHE A 216 -11.00 -7.90 5.43
N CYS A 217 -10.51 -7.85 4.20
CA CYS A 217 -10.35 -6.59 3.46
C CYS A 217 -11.70 -5.90 3.24
N ASP A 218 -12.75 -6.68 2.89
CA ASP A 218 -14.10 -6.17 2.67
C ASP A 218 -14.74 -5.62 3.94
N THR A 219 -14.52 -6.26 5.10
CA THR A 219 -15.07 -5.81 6.38
C THR A 219 -14.35 -4.59 6.95
N GLY A 220 -13.05 -4.46 6.72
CA GLY A 220 -12.21 -3.33 7.20
C GLY A 220 -12.55 -1.99 6.56
N TRP A 221 -13.44 -1.95 5.60
CA TRP A 221 -13.85 -0.71 4.94
C TRP A 221 -14.91 0.04 5.78
N PRO A 222 -14.74 1.33 6.10
CA PRO A 222 -15.70 2.08 6.91
C PRO A 222 -17.10 2.04 6.30
N SER A 223 -18.07 1.66 7.10
CA SER A 223 -19.49 1.46 6.74
C SER A 223 -20.22 2.68 6.17
N ARG A 224 -19.56 3.82 6.00
CA ARG A 224 -20.15 4.98 5.33
C ARG A 224 -20.56 4.70 3.88
N ASN A 225 -19.95 3.71 3.22
CA ASN A 225 -20.29 3.31 1.85
C ASN A 225 -21.22 2.07 1.75
N ARG A 226 -21.47 1.36 2.88
CA ARG A 226 -22.33 0.15 2.83
C ARG A 226 -23.81 0.43 2.59
N ARG A 227 -24.28 1.67 2.66
CA ARG A 227 -25.71 1.99 2.45
C ARG A 227 -26.11 2.04 0.98
N ASN A 228 -25.20 1.92 0.03
CA ASN A 228 -25.48 2.03 -1.42
C ASN A 228 -24.95 0.87 -2.27
N THR A 229 -24.53 -0.24 -1.68
CA THR A 229 -24.19 -1.42 -2.46
C THR A 229 -25.40 -2.36 -2.46
N SER A 230 -26.20 -2.29 -3.52
CA SER A 230 -27.03 -3.39 -3.99
C SER A 230 -26.14 -4.61 -4.24
N PRO A 231 -26.66 -5.85 -4.11
CA PRO A 231 -25.89 -7.09 -4.28
C PRO A 231 -25.21 -7.24 -5.65
N ASP A 232 -25.49 -6.37 -6.61
CA ASP A 232 -25.08 -6.47 -8.02
C ASP A 232 -24.11 -5.37 -8.48
N GLY A 233 -23.49 -4.60 -7.57
CA GLY A 233 -22.72 -3.42 -7.94
C GLY A 233 -21.33 -3.32 -7.32
N CYS A 234 -20.33 -3.93 -7.94
CA CYS A 234 -18.93 -3.52 -7.79
C CYS A 234 -18.74 -2.12 -8.42
N GLY A 235 -19.03 -1.08 -7.66
CA GLY A 235 -18.91 0.31 -8.09
C GLY A 235 -18.32 1.16 -6.98
N SER A 236 -17.00 1.20 -6.88
CA SER A 236 -16.27 1.99 -5.90
C SER A 236 -16.00 3.39 -6.41
N SER A 237 -16.55 4.39 -5.77
CA SER A 237 -16.08 5.76 -5.89
C SER A 237 -15.24 6.11 -4.65
N TRP A 238 -13.93 6.03 -4.79
CA TRP A 238 -13.02 6.60 -3.82
C TRP A 238 -13.25 8.13 -3.76
N ARG A 239 -13.56 8.65 -2.58
CA ARG A 239 -13.56 10.09 -2.33
C ARG A 239 -12.37 10.41 -1.44
N PRO A 240 -11.49 11.37 -1.84
CA PRO A 240 -10.38 11.80 -1.00
C PRO A 240 -10.91 12.28 0.35
N ILE A 241 -10.20 11.92 1.43
CA ILE A 241 -10.45 12.47 2.77
C ILE A 241 -10.33 14.00 2.67
N PRO A 242 -11.36 14.78 3.04
CA PRO A 242 -11.26 16.24 3.00
C PRO A 242 -10.10 16.66 3.90
N ASN A 243 -9.14 17.36 3.33
CA ASN A 243 -7.97 17.89 4.04
C ASN A 243 -8.45 18.83 5.16
N ARG A 244 -8.43 18.40 6.41
CA ARG A 244 -8.87 19.17 7.61
C ARG A 244 -7.97 20.38 7.92
N ARG A 245 -7.02 20.73 7.05
CA ARG A 245 -6.09 21.86 7.25
C ARG A 245 -6.53 23.18 6.60
N ARG A 246 -7.84 23.41 6.38
CA ARG A 246 -8.35 24.73 5.99
C ARG A 246 -9.56 25.15 6.84
N ARG A 247 -9.36 25.34 8.14
CA ARG A 247 -10.18 26.19 8.98
C ARG A 247 -9.30 26.85 10.05
N ARG A 248 -8.51 27.82 9.65
CA ARG A 248 -8.12 28.99 10.47
C ARG A 248 -7.88 30.15 9.52
N SER A 249 -8.94 30.75 9.08
CA SER A 249 -8.97 32.12 8.64
C SER A 249 -10.17 32.75 9.40
N THR A 250 -9.95 33.12 10.63
CA THR A 250 -10.80 34.04 11.35
C THR A 250 -10.58 35.41 10.74
N ALA A 251 -11.57 35.88 9.99
CA ALA A 251 -11.69 37.26 9.63
C ALA A 251 -11.70 38.11 10.89
N LEU A 252 -10.68 38.96 11.06
CA LEU A 252 -10.68 40.06 12.00
C LEU A 252 -11.67 41.09 11.47
N SER A 253 -12.83 41.20 12.13
CA SER A 253 -13.76 42.30 11.95
C SER A 253 -13.14 43.57 12.53
N PRO A 254 -13.17 44.72 11.84
CA PRO A 254 -12.67 46.00 12.39
C PRO A 254 -13.63 46.49 13.48
N ARG A 255 -13.17 46.62 14.71
CA ARG A 255 -13.87 47.31 15.77
C ARG A 255 -13.88 48.81 15.49
N THR A 256 -15.07 49.35 15.31
CA THR A 256 -15.40 50.77 15.27
C THR A 256 -14.93 51.43 16.59
N ALA A 257 -14.10 52.45 16.44
CA ALA A 257 -13.69 53.30 17.54
C ALA A 257 -14.90 54.22 17.94
N ALA A 258 -15.42 54.04 19.13
CA ALA A 258 -16.33 54.98 19.74
C ALA A 258 -15.52 56.04 20.49
N THR A 259 -15.55 57.26 20.03
CA THR A 259 -15.06 58.47 20.68
C THR A 259 -15.92 58.74 21.92
N ALA A 260 -15.34 58.64 23.11
CA ALA A 260 -15.94 59.16 24.34
C ALA A 260 -15.45 60.60 24.55
N THR A 261 -16.34 61.54 24.38
CA THR A 261 -16.18 62.93 24.76
C THR A 261 -16.27 63.08 26.26
N CYS A 262 -15.20 63.60 26.87
CA CYS A 262 -15.18 63.98 28.28
C CYS A 262 -15.83 65.41 28.40
N GLY A 263 -16.88 65.53 29.23
CA GLY A 263 -17.46 66.78 29.64
C GLY A 263 -17.53 66.85 31.14
N ARG A 264 -16.67 67.72 31.71
CA ARG A 264 -16.68 68.35 33.06
C ARG A 264 -16.88 67.43 34.27
#